data_489e3f96305f2a36e4a6bd34efa41afb
#
_entry.id   489e3f96305f2a36e4a6bd34efa41afb
#
_cell.length_a   1.000
_cell.length_b   1.000
_cell.length_c   1.000
_cell.angle_alpha   90.00
_cell.angle_beta   90.00
_cell.angle_gamma   90.00
#
_symmetry.space_group_name_H-M   'P 1'
#
loop_
_entity.id
_entity.type
_entity.pdbx_description
1 polymer ?
#
loop_
_entity_poly.entity_id
_entity_poly.type
_entity_poly.pdbx_seq_one_letter_code
_entity_poly.pdbx_strand_id
1 'polypeptide(L)'
;MPHDSHIVVTDSGLGGLSICALLEQGLRTAGPARGVRLTYVNAWPFEDRGYNDLPDESERARVFDLALSRIAQMQPDRILIACNTLSVLYPRTVFSVSPAAPVHGIVDAGVDAFAERLAGEPASSIALIGTKTTIESGEHRARLVGRGLDPQRIGAASCHGLAGAIERDVNGPRTAELIGDCAARAVAAAPDGSTLFLGLCCTHYGYVALRLLEAAARLTSRRVDWIDPNHRLAARLLADPRFTGDGAGNGTASLRPGGSSTGLVSVELVSKVMLSESARAGIARLVEQVSPATAGALLSYALVPDLF
;
A
#
# COMPACT_ATOMS: atom_id res chain seq x y z
N MET A 1 -14.96 3.23 29.93
CA MET A 1 -13.57 3.53 29.52
C MET A 1 -13.61 3.81 28.04
N PRO A 2 -13.03 4.91 27.52
CA PRO A 2 -12.90 5.06 26.08
C PRO A 2 -12.02 3.92 25.57
N HIS A 3 -12.56 3.14 24.62
CA HIS A 3 -11.82 2.05 23.99
C HIS A 3 -10.68 2.63 23.15
N ASP A 4 -9.53 1.94 23.10
CA ASP A 4 -8.46 2.24 22.16
C ASP A 4 -8.99 2.12 20.73
N SER A 5 -8.54 2.99 19.85
CA SER A 5 -8.91 2.93 18.43
C SER A 5 -8.22 1.74 17.77
N HIS A 6 -8.95 0.98 16.95
CA HIS A 6 -8.45 -0.17 16.24
C HIS A 6 -8.45 0.07 14.73
N ILE A 7 -7.28 0.06 14.11
CA ILE A 7 -7.11 0.22 12.67
C ILE A 7 -6.52 -1.08 12.12
N VAL A 8 -7.20 -1.65 11.13
CA VAL A 8 -6.67 -2.82 10.40
C VAL A 8 -6.13 -2.37 9.06
N VAL A 9 -4.89 -2.73 8.77
CA VAL A 9 -4.23 -2.58 7.47
C VAL A 9 -4.14 -3.96 6.83
N THR A 10 -4.69 -4.15 5.64
CA THR A 10 -4.63 -5.45 4.95
C THR A 10 -3.97 -5.35 3.58
N ASP A 11 -3.17 -6.34 3.26
CA ASP A 11 -2.48 -6.50 1.98
C ASP A 11 -2.40 -7.99 1.62
N SER A 12 -2.22 -8.30 0.34
CA SER A 12 -2.02 -9.67 -0.15
C SER A 12 -0.57 -10.16 -0.03
N GLY A 13 0.23 -9.55 0.82
CA GLY A 13 1.64 -9.86 1.05
C GLY A 13 2.22 -8.91 2.09
N LEU A 14 3.50 -8.56 1.96
CA LEU A 14 4.23 -7.72 2.92
C LEU A 14 4.47 -6.27 2.43
N GLY A 15 3.97 -5.92 1.23
CA GLY A 15 4.18 -4.59 0.65
C GLY A 15 3.54 -3.46 1.46
N GLY A 16 2.32 -3.70 1.97
CA GLY A 16 1.57 -2.73 2.78
C GLY A 16 2.17 -2.43 4.15
N LEU A 17 3.20 -3.17 4.58
CA LEU A 17 3.93 -2.86 5.82
C LEU A 17 4.60 -1.49 5.78
N SER A 18 4.97 -0.99 4.60
CA SER A 18 5.44 0.39 4.44
C SER A 18 4.40 1.42 4.90
N ILE A 19 3.12 1.17 4.58
CA ILE A 19 1.99 2.03 5.02
C ILE A 19 1.79 1.89 6.52
N CYS A 20 1.82 0.66 7.05
CA CYS A 20 1.70 0.41 8.49
C CYS A 20 2.81 1.11 9.27
N ALA A 21 4.05 1.09 8.78
CA ALA A 21 5.18 1.78 9.38
C ALA A 21 5.01 3.31 9.38
N LEU A 22 4.55 3.88 8.27
CA LEU A 22 4.25 5.33 8.17
C LEU A 22 3.13 5.74 9.14
N LEU A 23 2.10 4.90 9.28
CA LEU A 23 1.01 5.14 10.23
C LEU A 23 1.49 5.09 11.67
N GLU A 24 2.25 4.07 12.05
CA GLU A 24 2.81 3.97 13.42
C GLU A 24 3.67 5.19 13.75
N GLN A 25 4.61 5.52 12.86
CA GLN A 25 5.48 6.68 13.05
C GLN A 25 4.67 7.98 13.17
N GLY A 26 3.70 8.21 12.27
CA GLY A 26 2.87 9.42 12.26
C GLY A 26 2.00 9.54 13.51
N LEU A 27 1.33 8.45 13.91
CA LEU A 27 0.51 8.40 15.12
C LEU A 27 1.35 8.64 16.38
N ARG A 28 2.47 7.96 16.50
CA ARG A 28 3.39 8.15 17.64
C ARG A 28 3.92 9.58 17.72
N THR A 29 4.20 10.20 16.58
CA THR A 29 4.68 11.60 16.52
C THR A 29 3.57 12.59 16.86
N ALA A 30 2.33 12.33 16.40
CA ALA A 30 1.17 13.19 16.69
C ALA A 30 0.74 13.10 18.17
N GLY A 31 1.09 12.02 18.87
CA GLY A 31 0.69 11.79 20.26
C GLY A 31 -0.83 11.60 20.38
N PRO A 32 -1.39 10.45 19.99
CA PRO A 32 -2.83 10.25 19.99
C PRO A 32 -3.42 10.39 21.38
N ALA A 33 -4.60 10.98 21.48
CA ALA A 33 -5.31 11.20 22.76
C ALA A 33 -5.76 9.88 23.42
N ARG A 34 -5.81 8.78 22.68
CA ARG A 34 -6.17 7.42 23.11
C ARG A 34 -5.13 6.43 22.59
N GLY A 35 -5.11 5.22 23.14
CA GLY A 35 -4.37 4.12 22.55
C GLY A 35 -4.83 3.84 21.13
N VAL A 36 -3.89 3.51 20.23
CA VAL A 36 -4.18 3.08 18.87
C VAL A 36 -3.53 1.73 18.64
N ARG A 37 -4.34 0.75 18.29
CA ARG A 37 -3.89 -0.57 17.88
C ARG A 37 -3.90 -0.64 16.35
N LEU A 38 -2.75 -0.92 15.76
CA LEU A 38 -2.59 -1.22 14.35
C LEU A 38 -2.46 -2.73 14.19
N THR A 39 -3.40 -3.37 13.53
CA THR A 39 -3.31 -4.79 13.16
C THR A 39 -3.03 -4.89 11.67
N TYR A 40 -1.86 -5.42 11.30
CA TYR A 40 -1.59 -5.78 9.91
C TYR A 40 -2.08 -7.20 9.65
N VAL A 41 -2.96 -7.33 8.65
CA VAL A 41 -3.49 -8.61 8.21
C VAL A 41 -2.90 -8.95 6.85
N ASN A 42 -1.96 -9.92 6.82
CA ASN A 42 -1.52 -10.52 5.58
C ASN A 42 -2.63 -11.43 5.04
N ALA A 43 -3.34 -10.93 4.04
CA ALA A 43 -4.45 -11.64 3.39
C ALA A 43 -3.98 -12.54 2.24
N TRP A 44 -2.75 -13.04 2.25
CA TRP A 44 -2.28 -14.03 1.28
C TRP A 44 -3.15 -15.29 1.36
N PRO A 45 -3.72 -15.78 0.23
CA PRO A 45 -4.85 -16.71 0.31
C PRO A 45 -4.45 -18.16 0.62
N PHE A 46 -3.36 -18.68 0.03
CA PHE A 46 -2.95 -20.08 0.11
C PHE A 46 -1.43 -20.18 0.18
N GLU A 47 -0.90 -21.28 0.77
CA GLU A 47 0.56 -21.49 0.91
C GLU A 47 1.29 -21.47 -0.44
N ASP A 48 0.69 -22.01 -1.51
CA ASP A 48 1.29 -22.27 -2.80
C ASP A 48 0.97 -21.21 -3.88
N ARG A 49 -0.02 -20.34 -3.66
CA ARG A 49 -0.51 -19.41 -4.69
C ARG A 49 -1.16 -18.14 -4.12
N GLY A 50 -0.97 -17.04 -4.83
CA GLY A 50 -1.54 -15.74 -4.51
C GLY A 50 -2.80 -15.40 -5.33
N TYR A 51 -3.34 -14.21 -5.13
CA TYR A 51 -4.54 -13.74 -5.86
C TYR A 51 -4.36 -13.71 -7.38
N ASN A 52 -3.16 -13.39 -7.89
CA ASN A 52 -2.90 -13.36 -9.33
C ASN A 52 -2.91 -14.75 -9.99
N ASP A 53 -2.82 -15.82 -9.18
CA ASP A 53 -2.82 -17.21 -9.62
C ASP A 53 -4.22 -17.83 -9.58
N LEU A 54 -5.19 -17.15 -8.99
CA LEU A 54 -6.59 -17.60 -8.97
C LEU A 54 -7.24 -17.44 -10.34
N PRO A 55 -8.16 -18.35 -10.72
CA PRO A 55 -8.61 -18.51 -12.11
C PRO A 55 -9.29 -17.27 -12.68
N ASP A 56 -10.14 -16.61 -11.91
CA ASP A 56 -10.93 -15.49 -12.39
C ASP A 56 -11.16 -14.41 -11.31
N GLU A 57 -11.77 -13.30 -11.70
CA GLU A 57 -12.06 -12.17 -10.83
C GLU A 57 -13.09 -12.55 -9.74
N SER A 58 -14.05 -13.40 -10.05
CA SER A 58 -15.08 -13.81 -9.10
C SER A 58 -14.47 -14.59 -7.94
N GLU A 59 -13.58 -15.55 -8.24
CA GLU A 59 -12.89 -16.32 -7.20
C GLU A 59 -11.94 -15.45 -6.39
N ARG A 60 -11.23 -14.52 -7.01
CA ARG A 60 -10.39 -13.54 -6.30
C ARG A 60 -11.22 -12.70 -5.33
N ALA A 61 -12.36 -12.17 -5.79
CA ALA A 61 -13.25 -11.37 -4.97
C ALA A 61 -13.85 -12.18 -3.82
N ARG A 62 -14.27 -13.43 -4.08
CA ARG A 62 -14.81 -14.35 -3.07
C ARG A 62 -13.81 -14.65 -1.96
N VAL A 63 -12.58 -14.93 -2.33
CA VAL A 63 -11.51 -15.21 -1.36
C VAL A 63 -11.19 -13.96 -0.52
N PHE A 64 -11.17 -12.79 -1.14
CA PHE A 64 -10.95 -11.56 -0.41
C PHE A 64 -12.14 -11.18 0.48
N ASP A 65 -13.37 -11.51 0.07
CA ASP A 65 -14.57 -11.33 0.88
C ASP A 65 -14.51 -12.10 2.21
N LEU A 66 -13.99 -13.34 2.18
CA LEU A 66 -13.75 -14.13 3.39
C LEU A 66 -12.75 -13.43 4.32
N ALA A 67 -11.66 -12.90 3.78
CA ALA A 67 -10.66 -12.17 4.56
C ALA A 67 -11.27 -10.90 5.21
N LEU A 68 -12.06 -10.13 4.45
CA LEU A 68 -12.75 -8.94 4.97
C LEU A 68 -13.77 -9.29 6.04
N SER A 69 -14.53 -10.38 5.87
CA SER A 69 -15.48 -10.88 6.86
C SER A 69 -14.79 -11.26 8.17
N ARG A 70 -13.59 -11.82 8.08
CA ARG A 70 -12.78 -12.14 9.26
C ARG A 70 -12.20 -10.90 9.92
N ILE A 71 -11.72 -9.94 9.11
CA ILE A 71 -11.26 -8.64 9.62
C ILE A 71 -12.39 -7.93 10.38
N ALA A 72 -13.61 -7.98 9.89
CA ALA A 72 -14.78 -7.39 10.57
C ALA A 72 -15.00 -7.95 11.98
N GLN A 73 -14.72 -9.25 12.20
CA GLN A 73 -14.83 -9.87 13.53
C GLN A 73 -13.80 -9.33 14.54
N MET A 74 -12.74 -8.69 14.06
CA MET A 74 -11.76 -7.99 14.91
C MET A 74 -12.30 -6.64 15.41
N GLN A 75 -13.50 -6.22 14.96
CA GLN A 75 -14.16 -4.96 15.31
C GLN A 75 -13.29 -3.72 15.09
N PRO A 76 -12.74 -3.51 13.88
CA PRO A 76 -11.93 -2.34 13.60
C PRO A 76 -12.79 -1.07 13.50
N ASP A 77 -12.24 0.07 13.94
CA ASP A 77 -12.81 1.40 13.67
C ASP A 77 -12.54 1.84 12.22
N ARG A 78 -11.52 1.22 11.57
CA ARG A 78 -11.09 1.54 10.22
C ARG A 78 -10.43 0.33 9.57
N ILE A 79 -10.71 0.12 8.27
CA ILE A 79 -10.02 -0.87 7.44
C ILE A 79 -9.31 -0.13 6.32
N LEU A 80 -8.00 -0.34 6.19
CA LEU A 80 -7.19 0.16 5.08
C LEU A 80 -6.80 -1.02 4.18
N ILE A 81 -7.24 -1.00 2.94
CA ILE A 81 -6.79 -1.94 1.92
C ILE A 81 -5.54 -1.35 1.27
N ALA A 82 -4.38 -1.74 1.78
CA ALA A 82 -3.08 -1.27 1.30
C ALA A 82 -2.74 -1.82 -0.09
N CYS A 83 -3.16 -3.06 -0.39
CA CYS A 83 -2.91 -3.72 -1.66
C CYS A 83 -3.71 -3.13 -2.81
N ASN A 84 -3.05 -2.78 -3.92
CA ASN A 84 -3.73 -2.34 -5.14
C ASN A 84 -4.61 -3.45 -5.73
N THR A 85 -4.10 -4.70 -5.79
CA THR A 85 -4.86 -5.85 -6.27
C THR A 85 -6.15 -6.07 -5.47
N LEU A 86 -6.08 -6.00 -4.14
CA LEU A 86 -7.26 -6.15 -3.29
C LEU A 86 -8.19 -4.93 -3.38
N SER A 87 -7.64 -3.72 -3.55
CA SER A 87 -8.45 -2.51 -3.71
C SER A 87 -9.29 -2.53 -4.99
N VAL A 88 -8.77 -3.05 -6.10
CA VAL A 88 -9.56 -3.17 -7.35
C VAL A 88 -10.61 -4.28 -7.26
N LEU A 89 -10.39 -5.31 -6.42
CA LEU A 89 -11.34 -6.37 -6.17
C LEU A 89 -12.44 -5.98 -5.16
N TYR A 90 -12.15 -5.05 -4.26
CA TYR A 90 -13.05 -4.68 -3.16
C TYR A 90 -14.49 -4.37 -3.62
N PRO A 91 -14.76 -3.58 -4.68
CA PRO A 91 -16.13 -3.31 -5.13
C PRO A 91 -16.91 -4.54 -5.61
N ARG A 92 -16.23 -5.67 -5.82
CA ARG A 92 -16.82 -6.94 -6.24
C ARG A 92 -17.13 -7.89 -5.10
N THR A 93 -16.74 -7.52 -3.87
CA THR A 93 -17.02 -8.31 -2.66
C THR A 93 -18.43 -8.05 -2.14
N VAL A 94 -19.04 -9.05 -1.49
CA VAL A 94 -20.33 -8.87 -0.79
C VAL A 94 -20.15 -7.88 0.36
N PHE A 95 -19.02 -7.93 1.04
CA PHE A 95 -18.67 -7.03 2.14
C PHE A 95 -18.75 -5.54 1.76
N SER A 96 -18.44 -5.20 0.50
CA SER A 96 -18.45 -3.79 0.04
C SER A 96 -19.84 -3.16 0.04
N VAL A 97 -20.91 -3.96 0.00
CA VAL A 97 -22.30 -3.48 0.00
C VAL A 97 -22.71 -2.94 1.37
N SER A 98 -22.23 -3.58 2.45
CA SER A 98 -22.52 -3.16 3.83
C SER A 98 -21.30 -3.43 4.73
N PRO A 99 -20.27 -2.60 4.65
CA PRO A 99 -19.04 -2.82 5.40
C PRO A 99 -19.25 -2.56 6.90
N ALA A 100 -18.70 -3.44 7.75
CA ALA A 100 -18.79 -3.33 9.20
C ALA A 100 -18.04 -2.12 9.78
N ALA A 101 -17.09 -1.56 9.03
CA ALA A 101 -16.34 -0.35 9.35
C ALA A 101 -16.02 0.42 8.07
N PRO A 102 -15.73 1.73 8.14
CA PRO A 102 -15.29 2.49 6.98
C PRO A 102 -14.03 1.90 6.37
N VAL A 103 -14.04 1.69 5.04
CA VAL A 103 -12.95 1.09 4.25
C VAL A 103 -12.32 2.14 3.34
N HIS A 104 -11.00 2.19 3.31
CA HIS A 104 -10.22 3.06 2.42
C HIS A 104 -9.23 2.21 1.63
N GLY A 105 -9.34 2.24 0.31
CA GLY A 105 -8.42 1.55 -0.60
C GLY A 105 -7.32 2.46 -1.12
N ILE A 106 -6.16 1.87 -1.41
CA ILE A 106 -5.00 2.60 -1.94
C ILE A 106 -5.25 3.16 -3.35
N VAL A 107 -6.16 2.58 -4.12
CA VAL A 107 -6.47 3.05 -5.49
C VAL A 107 -6.92 4.51 -5.49
N ASP A 108 -7.79 4.91 -4.55
CA ASP A 108 -8.22 6.32 -4.43
C ASP A 108 -7.05 7.25 -4.10
N ALA A 109 -6.16 6.83 -3.19
CA ALA A 109 -4.96 7.60 -2.85
C ALA A 109 -4.00 7.71 -4.04
N GLY A 110 -3.86 6.63 -4.81
CA GLY A 110 -3.04 6.59 -6.02
C GLY A 110 -3.57 7.53 -7.10
N VAL A 111 -4.85 7.43 -7.41
CA VAL A 111 -5.49 8.30 -8.42
C VAL A 111 -5.36 9.77 -8.06
N ASP A 112 -5.53 10.14 -6.78
CA ASP A 112 -5.35 11.51 -6.33
C ASP A 112 -3.90 11.99 -6.49
N ALA A 113 -2.93 11.16 -6.07
CA ALA A 113 -1.51 11.50 -6.17
C ALA A 113 -1.06 11.64 -7.64
N PHE A 114 -1.52 10.74 -8.50
CA PHE A 114 -1.20 10.76 -9.93
C PHE A 114 -1.83 11.99 -10.62
N ALA A 115 -3.12 12.24 -10.37
CA ALA A 115 -3.82 13.38 -10.98
C ALA A 115 -3.20 14.72 -10.56
N GLU A 116 -2.90 14.91 -9.27
CA GLU A 116 -2.27 16.13 -8.74
C GLU A 116 -0.89 16.37 -9.39
N ARG A 117 -0.05 15.31 -9.46
CA ARG A 117 1.29 15.43 -10.03
C ARG A 117 1.26 15.77 -11.52
N LEU A 118 0.35 15.12 -12.27
CA LEU A 118 0.20 15.33 -13.71
C LEU A 118 -0.47 16.67 -14.04
N ALA A 119 -1.31 17.21 -13.17
CA ALA A 119 -1.86 18.57 -13.30
C ALA A 119 -0.77 19.64 -13.14
N GLY A 120 0.19 19.41 -12.25
CA GLY A 120 1.35 20.29 -12.05
C GLY A 120 2.36 20.28 -13.21
N GLU A 121 2.35 19.25 -14.06
CA GLU A 121 3.25 19.10 -15.21
C GLU A 121 2.45 18.68 -16.48
N PRO A 122 1.76 19.60 -17.16
CA PRO A 122 0.86 19.28 -18.28
C PRO A 122 1.51 18.54 -19.45
N ALA A 123 2.80 18.76 -19.70
CA ALA A 123 3.57 18.12 -20.76
C ALA A 123 4.15 16.73 -20.36
N SER A 124 3.88 16.26 -19.16
CA SER A 124 4.35 14.95 -18.67
C SER A 124 3.41 13.80 -19.07
N SER A 125 3.92 12.58 -19.00
CA SER A 125 3.14 11.34 -19.12
C SER A 125 3.38 10.42 -17.93
N ILE A 126 2.51 9.43 -17.75
CA ILE A 126 2.62 8.43 -16.68
C ILE A 126 2.57 7.02 -17.26
N ALA A 127 3.43 6.13 -16.78
CA ALA A 127 3.31 4.69 -16.94
C ALA A 127 2.85 4.09 -15.60
N LEU A 128 1.63 3.61 -15.54
CA LEU A 128 1.09 2.88 -14.38
C LEU A 128 1.73 1.48 -14.37
N ILE A 129 2.49 1.17 -13.33
CA ILE A 129 3.15 -0.14 -13.18
C ILE A 129 2.58 -0.89 -11.98
N GLY A 130 2.22 -2.15 -12.17
CA GLY A 130 1.55 -2.92 -11.13
C GLY A 130 1.55 -4.43 -11.40
N THR A 131 0.83 -5.17 -10.58
CA THR A 131 0.58 -6.60 -10.82
C THR A 131 -0.36 -6.79 -12.00
N LYS A 132 -0.42 -8.02 -12.52
CA LYS A 132 -1.29 -8.37 -13.65
C LYS A 132 -2.75 -7.96 -13.39
N THR A 133 -3.35 -8.44 -12.29
CA THR A 133 -4.75 -8.12 -11.93
C THR A 133 -4.99 -6.61 -11.81
N THR A 134 -4.07 -5.87 -11.17
CA THR A 134 -4.20 -4.42 -10.99
C THR A 134 -4.21 -3.68 -12.33
N ILE A 135 -3.31 -4.02 -13.24
CA ILE A 135 -3.20 -3.33 -14.54
C ILE A 135 -4.33 -3.73 -15.48
N GLU A 136 -4.67 -5.01 -15.57
CA GLU A 136 -5.74 -5.51 -16.42
C GLU A 136 -7.13 -5.02 -16.00
N SER A 137 -7.34 -4.68 -14.72
CA SER A 137 -8.59 -4.06 -14.26
C SER A 137 -8.86 -2.71 -14.92
N GLY A 138 -7.83 -1.99 -15.37
CA GLY A 138 -7.94 -0.65 -15.94
C GLY A 138 -8.42 0.42 -14.97
N GLU A 139 -8.63 0.10 -13.70
CA GLU A 139 -9.32 0.96 -12.71
C GLU A 139 -8.61 2.30 -12.50
N HIS A 140 -7.28 2.29 -12.32
CA HIS A 140 -6.51 3.54 -12.17
C HIS A 140 -6.64 4.45 -13.40
N ARG A 141 -6.52 3.85 -14.60
CA ARG A 141 -6.65 4.60 -15.86
C ARG A 141 -8.04 5.17 -16.04
N ALA A 142 -9.08 4.36 -15.81
CA ALA A 142 -10.47 4.79 -15.94
C ALA A 142 -10.79 5.96 -15.00
N ARG A 143 -10.34 5.89 -13.74
CA ARG A 143 -10.55 6.97 -12.76
C ARG A 143 -9.76 8.23 -13.07
N LEU A 144 -8.54 8.12 -13.59
CA LEU A 144 -7.76 9.28 -14.03
C LEU A 144 -8.43 9.99 -15.21
N VAL A 145 -8.91 9.23 -16.20
CA VAL A 145 -9.69 9.77 -17.34
C VAL A 145 -10.99 10.39 -16.86
N GLY A 146 -11.69 9.75 -15.92
CA GLY A 146 -12.91 10.31 -15.30
C GLY A 146 -12.67 11.65 -14.54
N ARG A 147 -11.42 11.95 -14.17
CA ARG A 147 -11.00 13.24 -13.60
C ARG A 147 -10.51 14.25 -14.63
N GLY A 148 -10.69 13.96 -15.92
CA GLY A 148 -10.33 14.85 -17.00
C GLY A 148 -8.87 14.74 -17.47
N LEU A 149 -8.10 13.73 -17.01
CA LEU A 149 -6.77 13.50 -17.56
C LEU A 149 -6.85 12.93 -18.97
N ASP A 150 -6.08 13.49 -19.89
CA ASP A 150 -6.01 13.02 -21.27
C ASP A 150 -5.53 11.55 -21.29
N PRO A 151 -6.33 10.61 -21.83
CA PRO A 151 -5.97 9.21 -21.94
C PRO A 151 -4.69 8.97 -22.74
N GLN A 152 -4.29 9.90 -23.62
CA GLN A 152 -3.04 9.85 -24.37
C GLN A 152 -1.79 10.11 -23.51
N ARG A 153 -1.96 10.58 -22.29
CA ARG A 153 -0.88 10.77 -21.31
C ARG A 153 -0.66 9.57 -20.39
N ILE A 154 -1.47 8.51 -20.52
CA ILE A 154 -1.51 7.39 -19.58
C ILE A 154 -1.13 6.09 -20.29
N GLY A 155 0.05 5.58 -20.02
CA GLY A 155 0.46 4.21 -20.32
C GLY A 155 0.27 3.28 -19.12
N ALA A 156 0.32 1.96 -19.37
CA ALA A 156 0.25 0.96 -18.31
C ALA A 156 1.08 -0.27 -18.66
N ALA A 157 1.79 -0.84 -17.68
CA ALA A 157 2.60 -2.03 -17.85
C ALA A 157 2.49 -2.97 -16.64
N SER A 158 2.19 -4.24 -16.91
CA SER A 158 2.22 -5.27 -15.87
C SER A 158 3.65 -5.73 -15.61
N CYS A 159 4.07 -5.70 -14.36
CA CYS A 159 5.37 -6.17 -13.88
C CYS A 159 5.19 -7.49 -13.10
N HIS A 160 4.73 -8.53 -13.81
CA HIS A 160 4.43 -9.83 -13.21
C HIS A 160 5.65 -10.43 -12.52
N GLY A 161 5.43 -10.97 -11.31
CA GLY A 161 6.45 -11.64 -10.50
C GLY A 161 7.35 -10.70 -9.68
N LEU A 162 7.41 -9.39 -9.98
CA LEU A 162 8.30 -8.46 -9.29
C LEU A 162 7.95 -8.32 -7.79
N ALA A 163 6.67 -8.23 -7.42
CA ALA A 163 6.25 -8.13 -6.03
C ALA A 163 6.74 -9.34 -5.21
N GLY A 164 6.52 -10.56 -5.70
CA GLY A 164 6.98 -11.77 -5.02
C GLY A 164 8.51 -11.92 -5.01
N ALA A 165 9.23 -11.40 -6.00
CA ALA A 165 10.69 -11.39 -5.99
C ALA A 165 11.23 -10.44 -4.91
N ILE A 166 10.67 -9.23 -4.80
CA ILE A 166 11.00 -8.24 -3.76
C ILE A 166 10.80 -8.86 -2.38
N GLU A 167 9.66 -9.53 -2.16
CA GLU A 167 9.32 -10.14 -0.87
C GLU A 167 10.29 -11.27 -0.50
N ARG A 168 10.68 -12.10 -1.47
CA ARG A 168 11.66 -13.18 -1.22
C ARG A 168 13.07 -12.69 -0.97
N ASP A 169 13.54 -11.76 -1.80
CA ASP A 169 14.87 -11.15 -1.67
C ASP A 169 14.92 -9.84 -2.45
N VAL A 170 14.79 -8.71 -1.74
CA VAL A 170 14.77 -7.37 -2.34
C VAL A 170 16.05 -7.05 -3.14
N ASN A 171 17.20 -7.62 -2.75
CA ASN A 171 18.52 -7.41 -3.38
C ASN A 171 18.94 -8.56 -4.29
N GLY A 172 18.12 -9.59 -4.40
CA GLY A 172 18.44 -10.79 -5.18
C GLY A 172 18.55 -10.54 -6.69
N PRO A 173 19.25 -11.43 -7.40
CA PRO A 173 19.46 -11.30 -8.85
C PRO A 173 18.15 -11.34 -9.62
N ARG A 174 17.18 -12.15 -9.19
CA ARG A 174 15.87 -12.21 -9.83
C ARG A 174 15.08 -10.91 -9.68
N THR A 175 15.19 -10.25 -8.54
CA THR A 175 14.58 -8.93 -8.30
C THR A 175 15.23 -7.89 -9.22
N ALA A 176 16.57 -7.92 -9.38
CA ALA A 176 17.28 -7.02 -10.27
C ALA A 176 16.86 -7.20 -11.74
N GLU A 177 16.75 -8.43 -12.20
CA GLU A 177 16.26 -8.77 -13.55
C GLU A 177 14.85 -8.22 -13.79
N LEU A 178 13.92 -8.53 -12.88
CA LEU A 178 12.53 -8.10 -13.01
C LEU A 178 12.34 -6.58 -12.88
N ILE A 179 13.21 -5.87 -12.16
CA ILE A 179 13.24 -4.39 -12.16
C ILE A 179 13.61 -3.89 -13.56
N GLY A 180 14.63 -4.47 -14.21
CA GLY A 180 15.00 -4.12 -15.58
C GLY A 180 13.87 -4.35 -16.58
N ASP A 181 13.23 -5.52 -16.52
CA ASP A 181 12.08 -5.87 -17.37
C ASP A 181 10.90 -4.93 -17.15
N CYS A 182 10.58 -4.61 -15.88
CA CYS A 182 9.51 -3.69 -15.53
C CYS A 182 9.79 -2.28 -16.08
N ALA A 183 11.03 -1.78 -15.90
CA ALA A 183 11.43 -0.48 -16.41
C ALA A 183 11.34 -0.42 -17.93
N ALA A 184 11.78 -1.46 -18.65
CA ALA A 184 11.69 -1.53 -20.11
C ALA A 184 10.24 -1.50 -20.59
N ARG A 185 9.35 -2.29 -19.96
CA ARG A 185 7.91 -2.28 -20.27
C ARG A 185 7.27 -0.94 -19.96
N ALA A 186 7.63 -0.31 -18.84
CA ALA A 186 7.10 1.01 -18.46
C ALA A 186 7.48 2.08 -19.49
N VAL A 187 8.75 2.13 -19.90
CA VAL A 187 9.23 3.07 -20.93
C VAL A 187 8.57 2.82 -22.27
N ALA A 188 8.44 1.55 -22.69
CA ALA A 188 7.79 1.18 -23.96
C ALA A 188 6.29 1.48 -24.00
N ALA A 189 5.60 1.37 -22.85
CA ALA A 189 4.18 1.67 -22.74
C ALA A 189 3.88 3.17 -22.53
N ALA A 190 4.90 3.95 -22.15
CA ALA A 190 4.73 5.35 -21.82
C ALA A 190 4.48 6.20 -23.07
N PRO A 191 3.38 7.00 -23.10
CA PRO A 191 3.20 8.00 -24.14
C PRO A 191 4.30 9.07 -24.11
N ASP A 192 4.43 9.83 -25.20
CA ASP A 192 5.39 10.93 -25.28
C ASP A 192 5.11 11.99 -24.21
N GLY A 193 6.18 12.71 -23.81
CA GLY A 193 6.09 13.77 -22.80
C GLY A 193 7.48 14.20 -22.32
N SER A 194 7.55 15.36 -21.69
CA SER A 194 8.80 15.95 -21.15
C SER A 194 9.35 15.16 -19.96
N THR A 195 8.45 14.71 -19.08
CA THR A 195 8.75 13.87 -17.93
C THR A 195 7.93 12.59 -18.00
N LEU A 196 8.56 11.46 -17.73
CA LEU A 196 7.89 10.18 -17.52
C LEU A 196 7.76 9.93 -16.02
N PHE A 197 6.52 9.87 -15.52
CA PHE A 197 6.25 9.38 -14.17
C PHE A 197 6.01 7.88 -14.17
N LEU A 198 6.66 7.17 -13.25
CA LEU A 198 6.34 5.79 -12.90
C LEU A 198 5.28 5.82 -11.79
N GLY A 199 4.02 5.51 -12.11
CA GLY A 199 2.93 5.40 -11.15
C GLY A 199 2.94 4.04 -10.48
N LEU A 200 3.32 3.96 -9.19
CA LEU A 200 3.50 2.70 -8.48
C LEU A 200 2.13 2.14 -8.04
N CYS A 201 1.56 1.23 -8.83
CA CYS A 201 0.30 0.55 -8.53
C CYS A 201 0.53 -0.83 -7.87
N CYS A 202 1.55 -0.93 -7.04
CA CYS A 202 1.84 -2.07 -6.15
C CYS A 202 2.65 -1.57 -4.96
N THR A 203 2.23 -1.90 -3.75
CA THR A 203 2.86 -1.47 -2.49
C THR A 203 4.32 -1.89 -2.37
N HIS A 204 4.68 -3.06 -2.90
CA HIS A 204 6.07 -3.55 -2.90
C HIS A 204 7.02 -2.68 -3.71
N TYR A 205 6.54 -1.98 -4.75
CA TYR A 205 7.42 -1.22 -5.64
C TYR A 205 8.03 -0.01 -4.97
N GLY A 206 7.42 0.51 -3.90
CA GLY A 206 8.02 1.52 -3.03
C GLY A 206 9.38 1.12 -2.46
N TYR A 207 9.57 -0.17 -2.12
CA TYR A 207 10.85 -0.69 -1.61
C TYR A 207 12.00 -0.64 -2.63
N VAL A 208 11.70 -0.58 -3.91
CA VAL A 208 12.67 -0.57 -5.01
C VAL A 208 12.49 0.63 -5.95
N ALA A 209 11.77 1.66 -5.52
CA ALA A 209 11.40 2.80 -6.37
C ALA A 209 12.62 3.47 -7.00
N LEU A 210 13.69 3.70 -6.24
CA LEU A 210 14.92 4.28 -6.76
C LEU A 210 15.57 3.39 -7.84
N ARG A 211 15.59 2.08 -7.65
CA ARG A 211 16.14 1.13 -8.63
C ARG A 211 15.29 1.07 -9.91
N LEU A 212 13.97 1.17 -9.80
CA LEU A 212 13.05 1.27 -10.94
C LEU A 212 13.29 2.58 -11.71
N LEU A 213 13.44 3.70 -11.01
CA LEU A 213 13.78 4.99 -11.60
C LEU A 213 15.12 4.92 -12.36
N GLU A 214 16.17 4.44 -11.72
CA GLU A 214 17.50 4.32 -12.34
C GLU A 214 17.48 3.42 -13.58
N ALA A 215 16.76 2.28 -13.51
CA ALA A 215 16.62 1.38 -14.64
C ALA A 215 15.86 2.04 -15.80
N ALA A 216 14.76 2.75 -15.54
CA ALA A 216 14.00 3.45 -16.57
C ALA A 216 14.79 4.64 -17.16
N ALA A 217 15.51 5.40 -16.35
CA ALA A 217 16.31 6.54 -16.80
C ALA A 217 17.45 6.14 -17.77
N ARG A 218 17.92 4.90 -17.72
CA ARG A 218 18.92 4.37 -18.69
C ARG A 218 18.30 4.06 -20.06
N LEU A 219 16.99 3.96 -20.16
CA LEU A 219 16.24 3.52 -21.35
C LEU A 219 15.59 4.67 -22.12
N THR A 220 15.63 5.89 -21.59
CA THR A 220 15.03 7.08 -22.21
C THR A 220 15.87 8.32 -21.93
N SER A 221 15.83 9.30 -22.85
CA SER A 221 16.44 10.61 -22.65
C SER A 221 15.56 11.58 -21.86
N ARG A 222 14.30 11.20 -21.57
CA ARG A 222 13.38 12.02 -20.79
C ARG A 222 13.77 12.02 -19.32
N ARG A 223 13.37 13.06 -18.60
CA ARG A 223 13.37 13.02 -17.14
C ARG A 223 12.44 11.91 -16.68
N VAL A 224 12.89 11.09 -15.74
CA VAL A 224 12.07 10.06 -15.10
C VAL A 224 11.90 10.40 -13.62
N ASP A 225 10.72 10.20 -13.08
CA ASP A 225 10.39 10.35 -11.67
C ASP A 225 9.35 9.29 -11.28
N TRP A 226 9.03 9.11 -10.00
CA TRP A 226 8.00 8.17 -9.58
C TRP A 226 6.97 8.83 -8.66
N ILE A 227 5.81 8.19 -8.56
CA ILE A 227 4.74 8.59 -7.64
C ILE A 227 4.32 7.36 -6.86
N ASP A 228 4.54 7.39 -5.53
CA ASP A 228 4.19 6.29 -4.60
C ASP A 228 2.93 6.66 -3.80
N PRO A 229 1.81 5.95 -4.00
CA PRO A 229 0.58 6.17 -3.26
C PRO A 229 0.65 5.83 -1.76
N ASN A 230 1.63 5.04 -1.31
CA ASN A 230 1.73 4.56 0.06
C ASN A 230 1.72 5.73 1.06
N HIS A 231 2.49 6.77 0.79
CA HIS A 231 2.54 7.98 1.63
C HIS A 231 1.19 8.71 1.65
N ARG A 232 0.48 8.78 0.52
CA ARG A 232 -0.81 9.46 0.43
C ARG A 232 -1.89 8.73 1.22
N LEU A 233 -1.91 7.39 1.19
CA LEU A 233 -2.86 6.61 1.97
C LEU A 233 -2.63 6.77 3.47
N ALA A 234 -1.38 6.71 3.92
CA ALA A 234 -1.03 6.95 5.32
C ALA A 234 -1.41 8.37 5.76
N ALA A 235 -1.09 9.39 4.97
CA ALA A 235 -1.40 10.79 5.26
C ALA A 235 -2.90 11.06 5.39
N ARG A 236 -3.74 10.39 4.60
CA ARG A 236 -5.20 10.51 4.70
C ARG A 236 -5.74 10.04 6.04
N LEU A 237 -5.22 8.93 6.58
CA LEU A 237 -5.63 8.45 7.89
C LEU A 237 -5.12 9.38 9.00
N LEU A 238 -3.86 9.83 8.90
CA LEU A 238 -3.24 10.72 9.86
C LEU A 238 -3.91 12.10 9.90
N ALA A 239 -4.63 12.50 8.85
CA ALA A 239 -5.44 13.71 8.84
C ALA A 239 -6.80 13.55 9.57
N ASP A 240 -7.19 12.33 9.96
CA ASP A 240 -8.43 12.09 10.70
C ASP A 240 -8.22 12.40 12.20
N PRO A 241 -8.88 13.43 12.75
CA PRO A 241 -8.68 13.87 14.14
C PRO A 241 -9.07 12.82 15.19
N ARG A 242 -9.81 11.78 14.80
CA ARG A 242 -10.17 10.67 15.70
C ARG A 242 -8.96 9.84 16.10
N PHE A 243 -7.91 9.81 15.28
CA PHE A 243 -6.69 9.04 15.52
C PHE A 243 -5.51 9.91 15.94
N THR A 244 -5.54 11.20 15.59
CA THR A 244 -4.56 12.19 16.00
C THR A 244 -5.22 13.16 16.97
N GLY A 245 -4.64 13.43 18.15
CA GLY A 245 -5.20 14.44 19.05
C GLY A 245 -5.30 15.81 18.39
N ASP A 246 -6.07 16.74 18.98
CA ASP A 246 -6.33 18.11 18.48
C ASP A 246 -5.08 18.98 18.21
N GLY A 247 -3.87 18.42 18.31
CA GLY A 247 -2.59 19.10 18.14
C GLY A 247 -2.06 19.21 16.71
N ALA A 248 -2.73 18.67 15.71
CA ALA A 248 -2.26 18.69 14.30
C ALA A 248 -2.67 19.96 13.51
N GLY A 249 -3.11 21.01 14.18
CA GLY A 249 -3.44 22.32 13.60
C GLY A 249 -2.36 23.36 13.90
N ASN A 250 -1.58 23.76 12.89
CA ASN A 250 -0.69 24.92 12.82
C ASN A 250 0.23 25.22 14.02
N GLY A 251 1.50 24.81 13.89
CA GLY A 251 2.70 25.47 14.36
C GLY A 251 2.62 26.42 15.56
N THR A 252 2.55 25.90 16.77
CA THR A 252 3.27 26.33 17.96
C THR A 252 2.94 25.34 19.07
N ALA A 253 3.84 24.40 19.33
CA ALA A 253 3.73 23.49 20.45
C ALA A 253 3.85 24.30 21.76
N SER A 254 2.73 24.70 22.34
CA SER A 254 2.67 25.15 23.73
C SER A 254 2.78 23.90 24.60
N LEU A 255 3.94 23.69 25.17
CA LEU A 255 4.18 22.73 26.26
C LEU A 255 3.22 23.05 27.41
N ARG A 256 2.13 22.30 27.57
CA ARG A 256 1.34 22.30 28.79
C ARG A 256 2.05 21.36 29.79
N PRO A 257 2.53 21.87 30.92
CA PRO A 257 3.02 21.02 31.99
C PRO A 257 1.81 20.46 32.76
N GLY A 258 1.70 19.15 32.81
CA GLY A 258 0.78 18.46 33.71
C GLY A 258 -0.34 17.72 33.02
N GLY A 259 -0.19 16.40 32.85
CA GLY A 259 -1.26 15.46 32.53
C GLY A 259 -1.16 14.82 31.15
N SER A 260 -0.10 14.07 30.89
CA SER A 260 0.06 13.30 29.66
C SER A 260 -0.33 11.85 29.88
N SER A 261 -1.50 11.43 29.44
CA SER A 261 -1.66 10.09 28.90
C SER A 261 -1.53 10.20 27.38
N THR A 262 -0.30 10.26 26.86
CA THR A 262 -0.07 9.99 25.43
C THR A 262 -0.50 8.56 25.18
N GLY A 263 -1.53 8.35 24.33
CA GLY A 263 -2.02 7.03 23.97
C GLY A 263 -0.87 6.20 23.39
N LEU A 264 -0.78 4.94 23.78
CA LEU A 264 0.23 4.02 23.26
C LEU A 264 -0.18 3.58 21.85
N VAL A 265 0.75 3.58 20.91
CA VAL A 265 0.56 2.95 19.59
C VAL A 265 1.16 1.56 19.64
N SER A 266 0.35 0.52 19.41
CA SER A 266 0.80 -0.87 19.30
C SER A 266 0.63 -1.39 17.89
N VAL A 267 1.54 -2.27 17.46
CA VAL A 267 1.49 -2.93 16.15
C VAL A 267 1.52 -4.43 16.36
N GLU A 268 0.60 -5.13 15.72
CA GLU A 268 0.58 -6.58 15.64
C GLU A 268 0.40 -7.03 14.19
N LEU A 269 0.90 -8.20 13.85
CA LEU A 269 0.79 -8.79 12.52
C LEU A 269 0.23 -10.20 12.61
N VAL A 270 -0.79 -10.47 11.81
CA VAL A 270 -1.35 -11.81 11.64
C VAL A 270 -1.24 -12.26 10.18
N SER A 271 -0.94 -13.53 9.98
CA SER A 271 -0.87 -14.14 8.65
C SER A 271 -1.54 -15.51 8.66
N LYS A 272 -2.30 -15.80 7.60
CA LYS A 272 -2.87 -17.12 7.36
C LYS A 272 -1.81 -18.13 6.96
N VAL A 273 -0.79 -17.69 6.24
CA VAL A 273 0.27 -18.53 5.68
C VAL A 273 1.59 -18.32 6.41
N MET A 274 2.45 -19.31 6.33
CA MET A 274 3.80 -19.20 6.89
C MET A 274 4.64 -18.21 6.09
N LEU A 275 5.22 -17.22 6.78
CA LEU A 275 6.16 -16.28 6.20
C LEU A 275 7.59 -16.81 6.31
N SER A 276 8.30 -16.89 5.18
CA SER A 276 9.69 -17.35 5.17
C SER A 276 10.59 -16.42 6.00
N GLU A 277 11.63 -16.97 6.60
CA GLU A 277 12.58 -16.18 7.39
C GLU A 277 13.25 -15.10 6.55
N SER A 278 13.62 -15.42 5.30
CA SER A 278 14.24 -14.47 4.37
C SER A 278 13.32 -13.28 4.07
N ALA A 279 12.03 -13.54 3.78
CA ALA A 279 11.03 -12.49 3.53
C ALA A 279 10.86 -11.60 4.77
N ARG A 280 10.66 -12.21 5.95
CA ARG A 280 10.52 -11.46 7.21
C ARG A 280 11.74 -10.59 7.50
N ALA A 281 12.94 -11.17 7.46
CA ALA A 281 14.18 -10.44 7.75
C ALA A 281 14.46 -9.35 6.71
N GLY A 282 14.20 -9.63 5.43
CA GLY A 282 14.39 -8.68 4.33
C GLY A 282 13.47 -7.46 4.46
N ILE A 283 12.17 -7.69 4.60
CA ILE A 283 11.19 -6.59 4.72
C ILE A 283 11.31 -5.87 6.07
N ALA A 284 11.59 -6.58 7.17
CA ALA A 284 11.80 -5.94 8.47
C ALA A 284 12.90 -4.87 8.43
N ARG A 285 14.04 -5.17 7.79
CA ARG A 285 15.14 -4.18 7.61
C ARG A 285 14.71 -2.92 6.85
N LEU A 286 13.79 -3.05 5.89
CA LEU A 286 13.31 -1.91 5.09
C LEU A 286 12.38 -1.01 5.91
N VAL A 287 11.50 -1.60 6.71
CA VAL A 287 10.53 -0.84 7.50
C VAL A 287 11.06 -0.37 8.84
N GLU A 288 12.11 -1.00 9.37
CA GLU A 288 12.72 -0.68 10.68
C GLU A 288 13.18 0.78 10.77
N GLN A 289 13.71 1.33 9.67
CA GLN A 289 14.16 2.73 9.61
C GLN A 289 13.02 3.73 9.85
N VAL A 290 11.77 3.34 9.50
CA VAL A 290 10.57 4.16 9.67
C VAL A 290 9.88 3.81 11.00
N SER A 291 9.70 2.52 11.29
CA SER A 291 9.00 2.00 12.46
C SER A 291 9.64 0.71 12.99
N PRO A 292 10.49 0.77 14.02
CA PRO A 292 10.98 -0.43 14.70
C PRO A 292 9.83 -1.31 15.25
N ALA A 293 8.71 -0.71 15.65
CA ALA A 293 7.55 -1.45 16.14
C ALA A 293 6.92 -2.31 15.04
N THR A 294 6.78 -1.79 13.82
CA THR A 294 6.28 -2.56 12.67
C THR A 294 7.25 -3.68 12.28
N ALA A 295 8.55 -3.42 12.29
CA ALA A 295 9.57 -4.44 12.04
C ALA A 295 9.51 -5.56 13.09
N GLY A 296 9.40 -5.21 14.38
CA GLY A 296 9.24 -6.17 15.48
C GLY A 296 7.97 -7.02 15.34
N ALA A 297 6.85 -6.40 14.99
CA ALA A 297 5.59 -7.12 14.75
C ALA A 297 5.70 -8.13 13.60
N LEU A 298 6.43 -7.77 12.51
CA LEU A 298 6.69 -8.72 11.42
C LEU A 298 7.55 -9.91 11.88
N LEU A 299 8.58 -9.66 12.66
CA LEU A 299 9.48 -10.73 13.13
C LEU A 299 8.78 -11.68 14.12
N SER A 300 7.80 -11.18 14.88
CA SER A 300 7.01 -11.92 15.88
C SER A 300 5.56 -12.18 15.47
N TYR A 301 5.26 -12.22 14.16
CA TYR A 301 3.90 -12.36 13.65
C TYR A 301 3.17 -13.60 14.18
N ALA A 302 1.85 -13.51 14.30
CA ALA A 302 1.00 -14.63 14.63
C ALA A 302 0.59 -15.40 13.37
N LEU A 303 0.93 -16.69 13.30
CA LEU A 303 0.41 -17.59 12.28
C LEU A 303 -0.97 -18.06 12.69
N VAL A 304 -1.98 -17.77 11.88
CA VAL A 304 -3.39 -18.14 12.10
C VAL A 304 -3.92 -18.85 10.86
N PRO A 305 -3.68 -20.18 10.70
CA PRO A 305 -4.04 -20.94 9.49
C PRO A 305 -5.53 -20.84 9.11
N ASP A 306 -6.40 -20.76 10.13
CA ASP A 306 -7.85 -20.65 9.96
C ASP A 306 -8.33 -19.19 9.99
N LEU A 307 -7.50 -18.26 9.55
CA LEU A 307 -7.82 -16.83 9.58
C LEU A 307 -9.05 -16.51 8.69
N PHE A 308 -9.17 -17.17 7.52
CA PHE A 308 -10.32 -17.05 6.59
C PHE A 308 -10.34 -18.21 5.57
#